data_562b02d3983572bd4e9003bae6715110
#
_entry.id   562b02d3983572bd4e9003bae6715110
#
_cell.length_a   1.000
_cell.length_b   1.000
_cell.length_c   1.000
_cell.angle_alpha   90.00
_cell.angle_beta   90.00
_cell.angle_gamma   90.00
#
_symmetry.space_group_name_H-M   'P 1'
#
loop_
_entity.id
_entity.type
_entity.pdbx_description
1 polymer ?
#
loop_
_entity_poly.entity_id
_entity_poly.type
_entity_poly.pdbx_seq_one_letter_code
_entity_poly.pdbx_strand_id
1 'polypeptide(L)'
;AISWFAIAALLAALIMVRLGAWYKARLQYAVKHPRKAEALNTHISRRAKYGALLILILLIFSKYFYTSCITSYFTFYLIDKFGVSVQASQICLFVFLAAFAIGTLAGGVFGDRFGRKYVIWFSILGAAPFALAMPYVSLTWTIVFTFLSGLIIASAFSSIVVYATDLMPDKVGLIAGIFFGLMFGLGGIGSAFFGWLADKTSVEYIFKVSAFLPLLGIIAGLLPDTQKRS
;
A
#
# COMPACT_ATOMS: atom_id res chain seq x y z
N ALA A 1 -14.27 22.23 -17.65
CA ALA A 1 -13.33 21.15 -17.29
C ALA A 1 -13.97 20.08 -16.39
N ILE A 2 -14.83 20.42 -15.43
CA ILE A 2 -15.47 19.47 -14.48
C ILE A 2 -16.39 18.46 -15.19
N SER A 3 -17.05 18.86 -16.28
CA SER A 3 -17.98 18.01 -17.04
C SER A 3 -17.35 16.71 -17.60
N TRP A 4 -16.06 16.71 -17.90
CA TRP A 4 -15.34 15.53 -18.37
C TRP A 4 -15.22 14.44 -17.31
N PHE A 5 -15.09 14.83 -16.04
CA PHE A 5 -15.07 13.87 -14.92
C PHE A 5 -16.41 13.16 -14.75
N ALA A 6 -17.54 13.85 -15.03
CA ALA A 6 -18.86 13.23 -14.98
C ALA A 6 -19.01 12.16 -16.06
N ILE A 7 -18.50 12.39 -17.28
CA ILE A 7 -18.49 11.40 -18.35
C ILE A 7 -17.64 10.18 -17.97
N ALA A 8 -16.45 10.41 -17.42
CA ALA A 8 -15.57 9.33 -16.93
C ALA A 8 -16.25 8.51 -15.82
N ALA A 9 -16.95 9.16 -14.89
CA ALA A 9 -17.69 8.49 -13.81
C ALA A 9 -18.86 7.64 -14.38
N LEU A 10 -19.60 8.13 -15.36
CA LEU A 10 -20.67 7.37 -16.01
C LEU A 10 -20.12 6.17 -16.77
N LEU A 11 -19.02 6.32 -17.50
CA LEU A 11 -18.33 5.20 -18.16
C LEU A 11 -17.85 4.16 -17.16
N ALA A 12 -17.24 4.59 -16.05
CA ALA A 12 -16.83 3.69 -14.98
C ALA A 12 -18.03 2.93 -14.38
N ALA A 13 -19.15 3.61 -14.13
CA ALA A 13 -20.38 2.98 -13.63
C ALA A 13 -20.92 1.92 -14.60
N LEU A 14 -20.97 2.22 -15.89
CA LEU A 14 -21.41 1.27 -16.92
C LEU A 14 -20.50 0.04 -17.01
N ILE A 15 -19.19 0.25 -16.94
CA ILE A 15 -18.20 -0.85 -16.91
C ILE A 15 -18.41 -1.71 -15.66
N MET A 16 -18.61 -1.10 -14.48
CA MET A 16 -18.83 -1.81 -13.23
C MET A 16 -20.12 -2.63 -13.24
N VAL A 17 -21.20 -2.12 -13.82
CA VAL A 17 -22.45 -2.89 -13.99
C VAL A 17 -22.23 -4.12 -14.88
N ARG A 18 -21.53 -3.96 -16.00
CA ARG A 18 -21.21 -5.09 -16.89
C ARG A 18 -20.29 -6.12 -16.24
N LEU A 19 -19.25 -5.66 -15.54
CA LEU A 19 -18.35 -6.52 -14.77
C LEU A 19 -19.09 -7.25 -13.65
N GLY A 20 -20.01 -6.59 -12.96
CA GLY A 20 -20.86 -7.20 -11.93
C GLY A 20 -21.72 -8.33 -12.48
N ALA A 21 -22.36 -8.13 -13.64
CA ALA A 21 -23.15 -9.16 -14.30
C ALA A 21 -22.29 -10.37 -14.74
N TRP A 22 -21.12 -10.10 -15.34
CA TRP A 22 -20.17 -11.14 -15.74
C TRP A 22 -19.64 -11.92 -14.53
N TYR A 23 -19.29 -11.22 -13.46
CA TYR A 23 -18.78 -11.83 -12.21
C TYR A 23 -19.84 -12.71 -11.54
N LYS A 24 -21.10 -12.27 -11.52
CA LYS A 24 -22.24 -13.05 -11.01
C LYS A 24 -22.40 -14.36 -11.80
N ALA A 25 -22.31 -14.32 -13.12
CA ALA A 25 -22.38 -15.51 -13.98
C ALA A 25 -21.20 -16.47 -13.69
N ARG A 26 -20.00 -15.93 -13.49
CA ARG A 26 -18.79 -16.71 -13.17
C ARG A 26 -18.85 -17.33 -11.78
N LEU A 27 -19.40 -16.63 -10.79
CA LEU A 27 -19.67 -17.18 -9.46
C LEU A 27 -20.66 -18.35 -9.51
N GLN A 28 -21.75 -18.23 -10.27
CA GLN A 28 -22.71 -19.31 -10.44
C GLN A 28 -22.09 -20.53 -11.12
N TYR A 29 -21.20 -20.32 -12.09
CA TYR A 29 -20.42 -21.39 -12.72
C TYR A 29 -19.45 -22.05 -11.72
N ALA A 30 -18.76 -21.27 -10.91
CA ALA A 30 -17.83 -21.79 -9.89
C ALA A 30 -18.55 -22.57 -8.77
N VAL A 31 -19.76 -22.17 -8.38
CA VAL A 31 -20.60 -22.92 -7.44
C VAL A 31 -21.04 -24.27 -8.02
N LYS A 32 -21.37 -24.32 -9.31
CA LYS A 32 -21.74 -25.57 -10.02
C LYS A 32 -20.54 -26.50 -10.26
N HIS A 33 -19.34 -25.95 -10.33
CA HIS A 33 -18.10 -26.68 -10.56
C HIS A 33 -17.10 -26.28 -9.47
N PRO A 34 -17.28 -26.78 -8.23
CA PRO A 34 -16.37 -26.44 -7.15
C PRO A 34 -14.98 -26.95 -7.54
N ARG A 35 -14.10 -26.05 -7.97
CA ARG A 35 -12.68 -26.33 -7.90
C ARG A 35 -12.43 -26.71 -6.46
N LYS A 36 -11.89 -27.92 -6.21
CA LYS A 36 -11.32 -28.24 -4.91
C LYS A 36 -10.46 -27.05 -4.52
N ALA A 37 -10.98 -26.17 -3.66
CA ALA A 37 -10.16 -25.22 -2.96
C ALA A 37 -9.16 -26.09 -2.23
N GLU A 38 -7.97 -26.25 -2.79
CA GLU A 38 -6.89 -26.89 -2.09
C GLU A 38 -6.83 -26.21 -0.74
N ALA A 39 -7.07 -26.97 0.29
CA ALA A 39 -7.08 -26.50 1.66
C ALA A 39 -5.65 -26.08 2.04
N LEU A 40 -5.18 -24.97 1.47
CA LEU A 40 -3.88 -24.34 1.74
C LEU A 40 -3.71 -24.00 3.23
N ASN A 41 -4.81 -24.03 3.99
CA ASN A 41 -4.85 -23.51 5.35
C ASN A 41 -5.02 -24.56 6.47
N THR A 42 -5.01 -25.85 6.18
CA THR A 42 -5.22 -26.90 7.20
C THR A 42 -4.05 -27.02 8.18
N HIS A 43 -2.86 -26.50 7.85
CA HIS A 43 -1.66 -26.64 8.68
C HIS A 43 -1.32 -25.41 9.56
N ILE A 44 -2.00 -24.27 9.39
CA ILE A 44 -1.69 -23.08 10.17
C ILE A 44 -2.57 -23.04 11.42
N SER A 45 -1.95 -23.05 12.61
CA SER A 45 -2.67 -22.97 13.87
C SER A 45 -3.47 -21.65 13.99
N ARG A 46 -4.56 -21.65 14.77
CA ARG A 46 -5.35 -20.42 14.99
C ARG A 46 -4.50 -19.29 15.55
N ARG A 47 -3.58 -19.58 16.46
CA ARG A 47 -2.66 -18.58 17.02
C ARG A 47 -1.76 -17.97 15.95
N ALA A 48 -1.24 -18.78 15.04
CA ALA A 48 -0.40 -18.28 13.94
C ALA A 48 -1.20 -17.42 12.94
N LYS A 49 -2.48 -17.74 12.67
CA LYS A 49 -3.35 -16.89 11.83
C LYS A 49 -3.58 -15.51 12.44
N TYR A 50 -3.94 -15.43 13.72
CA TYR A 50 -4.14 -14.15 14.40
C TYR A 50 -2.82 -13.37 14.55
N GLY A 51 -1.71 -14.06 14.83
CA GLY A 51 -0.38 -13.44 14.84
C GLY A 51 0.00 -12.83 13.48
N ALA A 52 -0.26 -13.56 12.39
CA ALA A 52 -0.04 -13.04 11.04
C ALA A 52 -0.92 -11.82 10.72
N LEU A 53 -2.21 -11.83 11.11
CA LEU A 53 -3.08 -10.66 10.94
C LEU A 53 -2.58 -9.45 11.73
N LEU A 54 -2.09 -9.63 12.96
CA LEU A 54 -1.50 -8.56 13.75
C LEU A 54 -0.26 -7.98 13.08
N ILE A 55 0.63 -8.83 12.57
CA ILE A 55 1.80 -8.41 11.80
C ILE A 55 1.36 -7.58 10.58
N LEU A 56 0.36 -8.04 9.83
CA LEU A 56 -0.14 -7.30 8.67
C LEU A 56 -0.70 -5.94 9.06
N ILE A 57 -1.41 -5.82 10.20
CA ILE A 57 -1.92 -4.53 10.71
C ILE A 57 -0.76 -3.59 11.03
N LEU A 58 0.30 -4.07 11.67
CA LEU A 58 1.51 -3.27 11.95
C LEU A 58 2.21 -2.83 10.67
N LEU A 59 2.26 -3.70 9.66
CA LEU A 59 2.83 -3.37 8.36
C LEU A 59 1.99 -2.34 7.59
N ILE A 60 0.66 -2.43 7.68
CA ILE A 60 -0.26 -1.42 7.13
C ILE A 60 -0.06 -0.08 7.83
N PHE A 61 0.03 -0.08 9.16
CA PHE A 61 0.32 1.12 9.93
C PHE A 61 1.61 1.79 9.42
N SER A 62 2.71 1.04 9.39
CA SER A 62 4.00 1.50 8.89
C SER A 62 3.90 2.15 7.51
N LYS A 63 3.32 1.40 6.57
CA LYS A 63 3.19 1.82 5.18
C LYS A 63 2.32 3.08 5.02
N TYR A 64 1.13 3.07 5.63
CA TYR A 64 0.17 4.15 5.41
C TYR A 64 0.53 5.43 6.15
N PHE A 65 1.17 5.33 7.31
CA PHE A 65 1.74 6.50 7.99
C PHE A 65 2.85 7.12 7.15
N TYR A 66 3.80 6.33 6.65
CA TYR A 66 4.85 6.85 5.75
C TYR A 66 4.26 7.48 4.48
N THR A 67 3.35 6.79 3.82
CA THR A 67 2.71 7.29 2.60
C THR A 67 1.93 8.58 2.86
N SER A 68 1.22 8.66 3.99
CA SER A 68 0.47 9.84 4.41
C SER A 68 1.37 11.05 4.64
N CYS A 69 2.55 10.87 5.25
CA CYS A 69 3.54 11.92 5.39
C CYS A 69 3.94 12.51 4.02
N ILE A 70 4.25 11.64 3.05
CA ILE A 70 4.62 12.10 1.71
C ILE A 70 3.43 12.77 1.02
N THR A 71 2.29 12.12 0.93
CA THR A 71 1.15 12.66 0.17
C THR A 71 0.63 13.99 0.70
N SER A 72 0.75 14.23 2.01
CA SER A 72 0.24 15.45 2.63
C SER A 72 1.28 16.57 2.74
N TYR A 73 2.56 16.22 2.92
CA TYR A 73 3.58 17.22 3.30
C TYR A 73 4.75 17.35 2.33
N PHE A 74 4.85 16.50 1.29
CA PHE A 74 5.99 16.53 0.37
C PHE A 74 6.13 17.85 -0.38
N THR A 75 5.02 18.45 -0.78
CA THR A 75 5.01 19.77 -1.42
C THR A 75 5.62 20.84 -0.50
N PHE A 76 5.21 20.87 0.76
CA PHE A 76 5.75 21.81 1.76
C PHE A 76 7.22 21.54 2.03
N TYR A 77 7.61 20.28 2.13
CA TYR A 77 9.01 19.89 2.32
C TYR A 77 9.92 20.37 1.20
N LEU A 78 9.48 20.24 -0.06
CA LEU A 78 10.27 20.67 -1.21
C LEU A 78 10.39 22.19 -1.28
N ILE A 79 9.33 22.92 -0.95
CA ILE A 79 9.34 24.40 -0.93
C ILE A 79 10.25 24.88 0.20
N ASP A 80 10.10 24.36 1.40
CA ASP A 80 10.84 24.80 2.59
C ASP A 80 12.34 24.49 2.47
N LYS A 81 12.69 23.27 2.03
CA LYS A 81 14.08 22.82 1.99
C LYS A 81 14.86 23.29 0.75
N PHE A 82 14.22 23.31 -0.40
CA PHE A 82 14.89 23.55 -1.67
C PHE A 82 14.46 24.84 -2.38
N GLY A 83 13.51 25.58 -1.82
CA GLY A 83 13.03 26.85 -2.40
C GLY A 83 12.35 26.70 -3.77
N VAL A 84 11.83 25.52 -4.10
CA VAL A 84 11.17 25.28 -5.39
C VAL A 84 9.79 25.93 -5.43
N SER A 85 9.30 26.24 -6.63
CA SER A 85 7.96 26.79 -6.80
C SER A 85 6.88 25.78 -6.42
N VAL A 86 5.70 26.26 -6.04
CA VAL A 86 4.52 25.40 -5.75
C VAL A 86 4.22 24.48 -6.92
N GLN A 87 4.28 24.98 -8.15
CA GLN A 87 4.01 24.19 -9.35
C GLN A 87 5.04 23.06 -9.51
N ALA A 88 6.33 23.32 -9.33
CA ALA A 88 7.38 22.30 -9.42
C ALA A 88 7.22 21.23 -8.33
N SER A 89 6.90 21.62 -7.10
CA SER A 89 6.69 20.68 -5.99
C SER A 89 5.47 19.78 -6.22
N GLN A 90 4.40 20.29 -6.82
CA GLN A 90 3.23 19.50 -7.20
C GLN A 90 3.55 18.50 -8.31
N ILE A 91 4.38 18.86 -9.29
CA ILE A 91 4.86 17.92 -10.32
C ILE A 91 5.67 16.80 -9.67
N CYS A 92 6.53 17.10 -8.71
CA CYS A 92 7.28 16.07 -7.97
C CYS A 92 6.36 15.14 -7.17
N LEU A 93 5.31 15.67 -6.54
CA LEU A 93 4.29 14.85 -5.88
C LEU A 93 3.54 13.97 -6.88
N PHE A 94 3.20 14.51 -8.05
CA PHE A 94 2.57 13.71 -9.12
C PHE A 94 3.47 12.55 -9.57
N VAL A 95 4.78 12.75 -9.67
CA VAL A 95 5.75 11.68 -9.99
C VAL A 95 5.70 10.57 -8.94
N PHE A 96 5.61 10.92 -7.65
CA PHE A 96 5.42 9.93 -6.57
C PHE A 96 4.10 9.16 -6.72
N LEU A 97 2.99 9.86 -6.96
CA LEU A 97 1.66 9.25 -7.12
C LEU A 97 1.59 8.33 -8.34
N ALA A 98 2.24 8.71 -9.45
CA ALA A 98 2.35 7.88 -10.65
C ALA A 98 3.17 6.62 -10.38
N ALA A 99 4.32 6.74 -9.69
CA ALA A 99 5.11 5.60 -9.24
C ALA A 99 4.30 4.67 -8.33
N PHE A 100 3.54 5.24 -7.41
CA PHE A 100 2.67 4.49 -6.49
C PHE A 100 1.59 3.72 -7.25
N ALA A 101 0.95 4.31 -8.26
CA ALA A 101 -0.03 3.63 -9.09
C ALA A 101 0.60 2.46 -9.88
N ILE A 102 1.76 2.68 -10.51
CA ILE A 102 2.51 1.63 -11.23
C ILE A 102 2.92 0.52 -10.27
N GLY A 103 3.45 0.85 -9.10
CA GLY A 103 3.86 -0.10 -8.08
C GLY A 103 2.70 -0.97 -7.58
N THR A 104 1.52 -0.39 -7.40
CA THR A 104 0.31 -1.12 -7.00
C THR A 104 -0.09 -2.20 -8.01
N LEU A 105 -0.05 -1.85 -9.31
CA LEU A 105 -0.35 -2.80 -10.40
C LEU A 105 0.73 -3.90 -10.49
N ALA A 106 2.00 -3.50 -10.45
CA ALA A 106 3.13 -4.43 -10.51
C ALA A 106 3.13 -5.41 -9.32
N GLY A 107 2.75 -4.93 -8.13
CA GLY A 107 2.70 -5.72 -6.90
C GLY A 107 1.73 -6.88 -6.95
N GLY A 108 0.62 -6.76 -7.69
CA GLY A 108 -0.30 -7.87 -7.94
C GLY A 108 0.37 -8.99 -8.72
N VAL A 109 0.98 -8.65 -9.85
CA VAL A 109 1.68 -9.60 -10.73
C VAL A 109 2.86 -10.27 -10.01
N PHE A 110 3.66 -9.49 -9.29
CA PHE A 110 4.80 -10.03 -8.54
C PHE A 110 4.36 -10.90 -7.35
N GLY A 111 3.27 -10.53 -6.67
CA GLY A 111 2.71 -11.31 -5.57
C GLY A 111 2.28 -12.72 -6.00
N ASP A 112 1.69 -12.83 -7.17
CA ASP A 112 1.27 -14.12 -7.73
C ASP A 112 2.45 -14.96 -8.22
N ARG A 113 3.54 -14.31 -8.72
CA ARG A 113 4.70 -15.02 -9.30
C ARG A 113 5.74 -15.41 -8.25
N PHE A 114 6.10 -14.52 -7.34
CA PHE A 114 7.20 -14.73 -6.38
C PHE A 114 6.73 -15.08 -4.97
N GLY A 115 5.41 -15.04 -4.72
CA GLY A 115 4.85 -15.29 -3.41
C GLY A 115 4.58 -14.00 -2.61
N ARG A 116 3.37 -13.91 -2.07
CA ARG A 116 2.85 -12.71 -1.41
C ARG A 116 3.67 -12.28 -0.19
N LYS A 117 4.14 -13.22 0.62
CA LYS A 117 5.01 -12.95 1.77
C LYS A 117 6.28 -12.20 1.36
N TYR A 118 6.96 -12.66 0.30
CA TYR A 118 8.21 -12.05 -0.16
C TYR A 118 7.99 -10.67 -0.74
N VAL A 119 6.89 -10.47 -1.48
CA VAL A 119 6.53 -9.15 -2.02
C VAL A 119 6.21 -8.17 -0.89
N ILE A 120 5.47 -8.58 0.15
CA ILE A 120 5.19 -7.75 1.32
C ILE A 120 6.49 -7.36 2.02
N TRP A 121 7.37 -8.32 2.27
CA TRP A 121 8.65 -8.08 2.94
C TRP A 121 9.54 -7.13 2.14
N PHE A 122 9.75 -7.43 0.86
CA PHE A 122 10.57 -6.61 -0.03
C PHE A 122 9.98 -5.22 -0.23
N SER A 123 8.66 -5.09 -0.37
CA SER A 123 8.02 -3.80 -0.63
C SER A 123 8.14 -2.83 0.54
N ILE A 124 8.00 -3.29 1.76
CA ILE A 124 8.06 -2.38 2.91
C ILE A 124 9.52 -2.14 3.29
N LEU A 125 10.29 -3.20 3.50
CA LEU A 125 11.69 -3.07 3.88
C LEU A 125 12.58 -2.50 2.76
N GLY A 126 12.31 -2.87 1.50
CA GLY A 126 13.05 -2.36 0.34
C GLY A 126 12.86 -0.87 0.07
N ALA A 127 11.77 -0.27 0.57
CA ALA A 127 11.59 1.19 0.53
C ALA A 127 12.44 1.92 1.59
N ALA A 128 12.85 1.24 2.68
CA ALA A 128 13.55 1.85 3.80
C ALA A 128 14.85 2.58 3.41
N PRO A 129 15.78 2.04 2.62
CA PRO A 129 17.01 2.74 2.27
C PRO A 129 16.75 4.06 1.52
N PHE A 130 15.77 4.08 0.63
CA PHE A 130 15.38 5.29 -0.10
C PHE A 130 14.69 6.30 0.80
N ALA A 131 13.81 5.85 1.69
CA ALA A 131 13.15 6.70 2.66
C ALA A 131 14.16 7.34 3.63
N LEU A 132 15.09 6.57 4.16
CA LEU A 132 16.12 7.04 5.10
C LEU A 132 17.11 8.00 4.45
N ALA A 133 17.49 7.78 3.20
CA ALA A 133 18.42 8.65 2.49
C ALA A 133 17.78 9.97 2.01
N MET A 134 16.48 9.98 1.71
CA MET A 134 15.76 11.10 1.11
C MET A 134 15.96 12.44 1.87
N PRO A 135 15.93 12.52 3.21
CA PRO A 135 16.11 13.78 3.92
C PRO A 135 17.52 14.39 3.84
N TYR A 136 18.50 13.65 3.35
CA TYR A 136 19.92 14.04 3.41
C TYR A 136 20.56 14.31 2.05
N VAL A 137 19.78 14.23 0.97
CA VAL A 137 20.29 14.34 -0.41
C VAL A 137 19.80 15.62 -1.10
N SER A 138 20.36 15.91 -2.28
CA SER A 138 19.95 17.03 -3.13
C SER A 138 18.54 16.81 -3.72
N LEU A 139 17.96 17.89 -4.27
CA LEU A 139 16.61 17.86 -4.86
C LEU A 139 16.42 16.72 -5.88
N THR A 140 17.38 16.55 -6.79
CA THR A 140 17.30 15.51 -7.83
C THR A 140 17.22 14.12 -7.22
N TRP A 141 18.08 13.81 -6.26
CA TRP A 141 18.07 12.53 -5.58
C TRP A 141 16.85 12.34 -4.67
N THR A 142 16.35 13.42 -4.06
CA THR A 142 15.09 13.40 -3.31
C THR A 142 13.94 12.93 -4.20
N ILE A 143 13.82 13.45 -5.42
CA ILE A 143 12.78 13.06 -6.38
C ILE A 143 12.96 11.59 -6.79
N VAL A 144 14.19 11.17 -7.12
CA VAL A 144 14.49 9.78 -7.50
C VAL A 144 14.16 8.82 -6.36
N PHE A 145 14.57 9.12 -5.14
CA PHE A 145 14.32 8.24 -3.99
C PHE A 145 12.84 8.21 -3.61
N THR A 146 12.15 9.34 -3.74
CA THR A 146 10.69 9.39 -3.53
C THR A 146 9.96 8.54 -4.58
N PHE A 147 10.37 8.62 -5.85
CA PHE A 147 9.84 7.77 -6.92
C PHE A 147 10.05 6.27 -6.62
N LEU A 148 11.29 5.88 -6.29
CA LEU A 148 11.65 4.48 -5.99
C LEU A 148 10.92 3.98 -4.73
N SER A 149 10.89 4.77 -3.67
CA SER A 149 10.17 4.40 -2.44
C SER A 149 8.67 4.25 -2.70
N GLY A 150 8.06 5.14 -3.48
CA GLY A 150 6.65 5.07 -3.87
C GLY A 150 6.34 3.82 -4.69
N LEU A 151 7.17 3.52 -5.70
CA LEU A 151 7.03 2.34 -6.55
C LEU A 151 7.09 1.04 -5.73
N ILE A 152 8.12 0.94 -4.88
CA ILE A 152 8.39 -0.26 -4.09
C ILE A 152 7.32 -0.44 -3.01
N ILE A 153 7.03 0.58 -2.20
CA ILE A 153 6.09 0.46 -1.07
C ILE A 153 4.65 0.21 -1.54
N ALA A 154 4.29 0.72 -2.73
CA ALA A 154 2.96 0.52 -3.30
C ALA A 154 2.68 -0.95 -3.64
N SER A 155 3.70 -1.70 -4.04
CA SER A 155 3.56 -3.11 -4.46
C SER A 155 3.08 -4.04 -3.34
N ALA A 156 3.21 -3.66 -2.06
CA ALA A 156 2.65 -4.41 -0.95
C ALA A 156 1.11 -4.40 -0.89
N PHE A 157 0.44 -3.44 -1.54
CA PHE A 157 -1.00 -3.21 -1.37
C PHE A 157 -1.85 -4.45 -1.68
N SER A 158 -1.79 -4.92 -2.92
CA SER A 158 -2.55 -6.09 -3.37
C SER A 158 -2.14 -7.36 -2.61
N SER A 159 -0.83 -7.54 -2.40
CA SER A 159 -0.29 -8.71 -1.70
C SER A 159 -0.76 -8.80 -0.24
N ILE A 160 -0.85 -7.68 0.48
CA ILE A 160 -1.35 -7.64 1.87
C ILE A 160 -2.82 -8.06 1.93
N VAL A 161 -3.68 -7.47 1.08
CA VAL A 161 -5.13 -7.76 1.09
C VAL A 161 -5.37 -9.22 0.75
N VAL A 162 -4.74 -9.73 -0.30
CA VAL A 162 -4.93 -11.11 -0.72
C VAL A 162 -4.36 -12.09 0.31
N TYR A 163 -3.18 -11.81 0.87
CA TYR A 163 -2.60 -12.64 1.94
C TYR A 163 -3.53 -12.70 3.17
N ALA A 164 -4.09 -11.55 3.58
CA ALA A 164 -5.03 -11.49 4.71
C ALA A 164 -6.31 -12.30 4.45
N THR A 165 -6.88 -12.21 3.24
CA THR A 165 -8.07 -12.98 2.86
C THR A 165 -7.79 -14.47 2.72
N ASP A 166 -6.59 -14.86 2.29
CA ASP A 166 -6.17 -16.27 2.24
C ASP A 166 -6.03 -16.90 3.64
N LEU A 167 -5.66 -16.11 4.65
CA LEU A 167 -5.60 -16.60 6.03
C LEU A 167 -6.97 -16.96 6.59
N MET A 168 -8.04 -16.27 6.13
CA MET A 168 -9.42 -16.46 6.59
C MET A 168 -10.40 -16.51 5.41
N PRO A 169 -10.40 -17.58 4.62
CA PRO A 169 -11.24 -17.71 3.43
C PRO A 169 -12.74 -17.71 3.74
N ASP A 170 -13.13 -18.12 4.96
CA ASP A 170 -14.53 -18.09 5.41
C ASP A 170 -15.05 -16.67 5.72
N LYS A 171 -14.16 -15.67 5.83
CA LYS A 171 -14.47 -14.30 6.26
C LYS A 171 -13.89 -13.23 5.33
N VAL A 172 -13.76 -13.52 4.04
CA VAL A 172 -13.12 -12.64 3.05
C VAL A 172 -13.67 -11.22 3.08
N GLY A 173 -15.00 -11.05 3.08
CA GLY A 173 -15.62 -9.73 3.09
C GLY A 173 -15.32 -8.94 4.38
N LEU A 174 -15.35 -9.60 5.54
CA LEU A 174 -15.01 -8.96 6.82
C LEU A 174 -13.53 -8.53 6.84
N ILE A 175 -12.63 -9.42 6.46
CA ILE A 175 -11.18 -9.15 6.43
C ILE A 175 -10.87 -8.02 5.45
N ALA A 176 -11.38 -8.09 4.23
CA ALA A 176 -11.20 -7.01 3.26
C ALA A 176 -11.73 -5.67 3.79
N GLY A 177 -12.94 -5.63 4.37
CA GLY A 177 -13.52 -4.42 4.94
C GLY A 177 -12.67 -3.82 6.06
N ILE A 178 -12.18 -4.64 7.01
CA ILE A 178 -11.28 -4.20 8.08
C ILE A 178 -9.99 -3.64 7.50
N PHE A 179 -9.36 -4.33 6.55
CA PHE A 179 -8.08 -3.92 5.98
C PHE A 179 -8.22 -2.64 5.16
N PHE A 180 -9.24 -2.52 4.32
CA PHE A 180 -9.50 -1.27 3.60
C PHE A 180 -9.83 -0.11 4.55
N GLY A 181 -10.66 -0.36 5.58
CA GLY A 181 -10.99 0.63 6.60
C GLY A 181 -9.73 1.11 7.35
N LEU A 182 -8.85 0.19 7.76
CA LEU A 182 -7.57 0.52 8.40
C LEU A 182 -6.65 1.31 7.45
N MET A 183 -6.53 0.91 6.20
CA MET A 183 -5.67 1.57 5.21
C MET A 183 -6.04 3.05 5.05
N PHE A 184 -7.30 3.36 4.83
CA PHE A 184 -7.75 4.74 4.66
C PHE A 184 -7.80 5.49 6.00
N GLY A 185 -8.25 4.85 7.08
CA GLY A 185 -8.30 5.45 8.40
C GLY A 185 -6.91 5.83 8.93
N LEU A 186 -5.93 4.93 8.81
CA LEU A 186 -4.56 5.19 9.21
C LEU A 186 -3.89 6.27 8.35
N GLY A 187 -4.25 6.37 7.06
CA GLY A 187 -3.81 7.48 6.21
C GLY A 187 -4.25 8.84 6.75
N GLY A 188 -5.53 8.97 7.14
CA GLY A 188 -6.07 10.19 7.74
C GLY A 188 -5.46 10.52 9.11
N ILE A 189 -5.36 9.51 10.00
CA ILE A 189 -4.73 9.66 11.32
C ILE A 189 -3.26 10.04 11.15
N GLY A 190 -2.53 9.41 10.23
CA GLY A 190 -1.13 9.71 9.94
C GLY A 190 -0.94 11.14 9.45
N SER A 191 -1.81 11.63 8.57
CA SER A 191 -1.77 13.01 8.09
C SER A 191 -1.98 14.01 9.25
N ALA A 192 -2.98 13.79 10.10
CA ALA A 192 -3.25 14.62 11.26
C ALA A 192 -2.09 14.60 12.28
N PHE A 193 -1.53 13.41 12.55
CA PHE A 193 -0.39 13.25 13.44
C PHE A 193 0.86 14.00 12.94
N PHE A 194 1.20 13.84 11.67
CA PHE A 194 2.36 14.54 11.11
C PHE A 194 2.13 16.05 10.98
N GLY A 195 0.89 16.51 10.78
CA GLY A 195 0.55 17.93 10.83
C GLY A 195 0.81 18.51 12.21
N TRP A 196 0.25 17.88 13.24
CA TRP A 196 0.50 18.28 14.62
C TRP A 196 1.99 18.28 14.97
N LEU A 197 2.75 17.27 14.50
CA LEU A 197 4.18 17.18 14.76
C LEU A 197 4.97 18.26 13.99
N ALA A 198 4.58 18.56 12.74
CA ALA A 198 5.21 19.59 11.92
C ALA A 198 5.03 20.99 12.53
N ASP A 199 3.83 21.29 13.05
CA ASP A 199 3.53 22.58 13.72
C ASP A 199 4.39 22.78 14.98
N LYS A 200 4.79 21.70 15.65
CA LYS A 200 5.63 21.75 16.85
C LYS A 200 7.13 21.69 16.58
N THR A 201 7.52 21.25 15.39
CA THR A 201 8.93 21.01 15.04
C THR A 201 9.28 21.66 13.69
N SER A 202 9.26 20.90 12.63
CA SER A 202 9.44 21.35 11.26
C SER A 202 8.98 20.28 10.26
N VAL A 203 8.72 20.69 9.02
CA VAL A 203 8.39 19.77 7.94
C VAL A 203 9.58 18.83 7.66
N GLU A 204 10.82 19.29 7.75
CA GLU A 204 11.99 18.42 7.57
C GLU A 204 12.08 17.34 8.65
N TYR A 205 11.73 17.67 9.89
CA TYR A 205 11.76 16.71 10.98
C TYR A 205 10.78 15.56 10.82
N ILE A 206 9.56 15.85 10.35
CA ILE A 206 8.57 14.78 10.11
C ILE A 206 9.00 13.80 9.02
N PHE A 207 9.74 14.27 8.00
CA PHE A 207 10.32 13.39 6.98
C PHE A 207 11.43 12.50 7.55
N LYS A 208 12.28 13.03 8.45
CA LYS A 208 13.29 12.23 9.17
C LYS A 208 12.64 11.15 10.03
N VAL A 209 11.59 11.50 10.77
CA VAL A 209 10.88 10.54 11.63
C VAL A 209 10.12 9.49 10.82
N SER A 210 9.38 9.91 9.80
CA SER A 210 8.61 9.00 8.95
C SER A 210 9.49 8.01 8.18
N ALA A 211 10.73 8.38 7.86
CA ALA A 211 11.70 7.55 7.15
C ALA A 211 12.06 6.24 7.90
N PHE A 212 11.86 6.18 9.22
CA PHE A 212 12.08 4.97 10.00
C PHE A 212 10.90 3.98 9.93
N LEU A 213 9.71 4.43 9.54
CA LEU A 213 8.53 3.56 9.49
C LEU A 213 8.72 2.33 8.58
N PRO A 214 9.29 2.42 7.37
CA PRO A 214 9.50 1.25 6.52
C PRO A 214 10.40 0.18 7.13
N LEU A 215 11.23 0.50 8.13
CA LEU A 215 12.04 -0.49 8.84
C LEU A 215 11.19 -1.53 9.58
N LEU A 216 9.95 -1.20 9.95
CA LEU A 216 9.01 -2.17 10.50
C LEU A 216 8.72 -3.32 9.52
N GLY A 217 9.07 -3.16 8.24
CA GLY A 217 9.05 -4.24 7.24
C GLY A 217 9.86 -5.48 7.64
N ILE A 218 10.84 -5.36 8.54
CA ILE A 218 11.58 -6.51 9.08
C ILE A 218 10.63 -7.56 9.68
N ILE A 219 9.55 -7.12 10.33
CA ILE A 219 8.56 -8.00 10.98
C ILE A 219 7.83 -8.88 9.95
N ALA A 220 7.77 -8.48 8.67
CA ALA A 220 7.16 -9.29 7.63
C ALA A 220 7.86 -10.66 7.43
N GLY A 221 9.13 -10.77 7.82
CA GLY A 221 9.85 -12.04 7.82
C GLY A 221 9.21 -13.11 8.72
N LEU A 222 8.48 -12.69 9.76
CA LEU A 222 7.77 -13.59 10.69
C LEU A 222 6.43 -14.11 10.15
N LEU A 223 5.95 -13.63 9.00
CA LEU A 223 4.72 -14.12 8.39
C LEU A 223 4.87 -15.60 7.99
N PRO A 224 3.89 -16.46 8.30
CA PRO A 224 3.90 -17.84 7.86
C PRO A 224 3.83 -17.92 6.33
N ASP A 225 4.44 -18.96 5.77
CA ASP A 225 4.36 -19.20 4.33
C ASP A 225 2.99 -19.82 3.99
N THR A 226 2.18 -19.09 3.22
CA THR A 226 0.84 -19.53 2.82
C THR A 226 0.83 -20.24 1.46
N GLN A 227 1.93 -20.18 0.71
CA GLN A 227 2.07 -20.83 -0.58
C GLN A 227 2.97 -22.07 -0.43
N LYS A 228 2.46 -23.25 -0.77
CA LYS A 228 3.32 -24.41 -1.02
C LYS A 228 4.19 -24.07 -2.25
N ARG A 229 5.49 -24.11 -2.09
CA ARG A 229 6.40 -24.21 -3.23
C ARG A 229 6.11 -25.54 -3.94
N SER A 230 5.49 -25.45 -5.11
CA SER A 230 5.46 -26.57 -6.07
C SER A 230 6.83 -26.73 -6.70
#